data_c0591568b4e81fd5d6d5ba87978bdf7f
#
_entry.id   c0591568b4e81fd5d6d5ba87978bdf7f
#
_cell.length_a   1.000
_cell.length_b   1.000
_cell.length_c   1.000
_cell.angle_alpha   90.00
_cell.angle_beta   90.00
_cell.angle_gamma   90.00
#
_symmetry.space_group_name_H-M   'P 1'
#
loop_
_entity.id
_entity.type
_entity.pdbx_description
1 polymer ?
#
loop_
_entity_poly.entity_id
_entity_poly.type
_entity_poly.pdbx_seq_one_letter_code
_entity_poly.pdbx_strand_id
1 'polypeptide(L)'
;MPNSHHSIADGRAQSIRAIAENSQPLTDRTPAVAGRVNRTDDTPAETRGVDRTTVSGSAPAGVPSLSEGVPALSDREPVLGLMDLDAIDTAFERLTSAFDSDHEVLHAVACKAVPLRSLLERYAQQGAGCEVASPGELELALAAGFAPERIVFDSPAKTWTELRRAVDLGVSINVDNFDELARLDLLLENRRPTVDEARIGIRINPQSGTGTIGALSTATETSKFGIGLADPGAREAVIEAYLARPRLNQIHVHSGSQGISLERAAVGIRAAVDLAQEVNTRAGTRQITRIDIGGGLSVNFDGEDITPTFADYRAVLEQQVPDLFDFDIVTEFGRALLAKAGTVLTRVEYAKTSGGRRIAMTHAGVQVATRTAYAPHDWPLRILPFTADGEPKIAEAVPTDVAGPACFSGDLLARDRRLPRLDVGDLVAVPETGAYYFSNPFSYNLLPRVPVYGYRTAEEGDMHFVLIRRGQTIDEILAEAGQRW
;
A
#
# COMPACT_ATOMS: atom_id res chain seq x y z
N MET A 1 4.26 -31.72 -13.25
CA MET A 1 5.47 -31.04 -13.74
C MET A 1 5.75 -29.93 -12.78
N PRO A 2 6.90 -29.77 -12.12
CA PRO A 2 7.14 -28.68 -11.23
C PRO A 2 7.22 -27.40 -12.04
N ASN A 3 6.33 -26.43 -11.72
CA ASN A 3 6.42 -25.07 -12.20
C ASN A 3 7.81 -24.54 -11.84
N SER A 4 8.54 -24.07 -12.83
CA SER A 4 9.75 -23.29 -12.62
C SER A 4 9.37 -22.12 -11.71
N HIS A 5 9.85 -22.11 -10.46
CA HIS A 5 9.58 -21.04 -9.53
C HIS A 5 10.10 -19.74 -10.13
N HIS A 6 9.19 -18.88 -10.58
CA HIS A 6 9.52 -17.52 -10.99
C HIS A 6 10.14 -16.81 -9.79
N SER A 7 11.43 -16.47 -9.89
CA SER A 7 12.11 -15.68 -8.87
C SER A 7 11.78 -14.21 -9.08
N ILE A 8 11.33 -13.52 -8.02
CA ILE A 8 11.09 -12.07 -8.06
C ILE A 8 12.34 -11.32 -8.56
N ALA A 9 13.54 -11.77 -8.18
CA ALA A 9 14.79 -11.18 -8.64
C ALA A 9 14.99 -11.34 -10.14
N ASP A 10 14.67 -12.51 -10.70
CA ASP A 10 14.80 -12.79 -12.14
C ASP A 10 13.80 -11.99 -12.96
N GLY A 11 12.52 -11.95 -12.56
CA GLY A 11 11.48 -11.14 -13.19
C GLY A 11 11.82 -9.66 -13.18
N ARG A 12 12.35 -9.15 -12.06
CA ARG A 12 12.84 -7.78 -11.94
C ARG A 12 14.00 -7.51 -12.92
N ALA A 13 15.00 -8.36 -12.96
CA ALA A 13 16.15 -8.18 -13.85
C ALA A 13 15.74 -8.19 -15.32
N GLN A 14 14.84 -9.10 -15.72
CA GLN A 14 14.28 -9.15 -17.08
C GLN A 14 13.48 -7.88 -17.43
N SER A 15 12.62 -7.38 -16.49
CA SER A 15 11.85 -6.16 -16.73
C SER A 15 12.75 -4.94 -16.89
N ILE A 16 13.83 -4.83 -16.12
CA ILE A 16 14.80 -3.74 -16.22
C ILE A 16 15.53 -3.80 -17.57
N ARG A 17 15.94 -4.96 -18.01
CA ARG A 17 16.58 -5.14 -19.32
C ARG A 17 15.66 -4.72 -20.47
N ALA A 18 14.42 -5.21 -20.48
CA ALA A 18 13.44 -4.83 -21.50
C ALA A 18 13.18 -3.31 -21.54
N ILE A 19 13.10 -2.67 -20.36
CA ILE A 19 12.94 -1.22 -20.28
C ILE A 19 14.19 -0.48 -20.74
N ALA A 20 15.39 -0.97 -20.42
CA ALA A 20 16.65 -0.37 -20.88
C ALA A 20 16.77 -0.40 -22.42
N GLU A 21 16.46 -1.52 -23.04
CA GLU A 21 16.45 -1.69 -24.50
C GLU A 21 15.46 -0.72 -25.18
N ASN A 22 14.32 -0.43 -24.55
CA ASN A 22 13.31 0.49 -25.07
C ASN A 22 13.60 1.97 -24.74
N SER A 23 14.57 2.27 -23.88
CA SER A 23 14.90 3.61 -23.42
C SER A 23 15.93 4.29 -24.33
N GLN A 24 15.74 5.59 -24.60
CA GLN A 24 16.73 6.34 -25.39
C GLN A 24 18.01 6.61 -24.59
N PRO A 25 19.21 6.39 -25.17
CA PRO A 25 20.47 6.77 -24.55
C PRO A 25 20.55 8.28 -24.29
N LEU A 26 21.19 8.67 -23.18
CA LEU A 26 21.43 10.10 -22.84
C LEU A 26 22.26 10.82 -23.89
N THR A 27 23.11 10.11 -24.64
CA THR A 27 24.03 10.67 -25.64
C THR A 27 23.34 11.11 -26.94
N ASP A 28 22.15 10.65 -27.24
CA ASP A 28 21.39 10.98 -28.44
C ASP A 28 20.51 12.23 -28.30
N ARG A 29 20.63 12.92 -27.17
CA ARG A 29 19.87 14.13 -26.88
C ARG A 29 20.56 15.37 -27.45
N THR A 30 20.48 15.56 -28.77
CA THR A 30 20.83 16.83 -29.37
C THR A 30 19.81 17.88 -28.90
N PRO A 31 20.24 19.00 -28.26
CA PRO A 31 19.29 20.04 -27.89
C PRO A 31 18.56 20.52 -29.14
N ALA A 32 17.23 20.39 -29.15
CA ALA A 32 16.43 20.99 -30.19
C ALA A 32 16.73 22.49 -30.19
N VAL A 33 17.41 22.97 -31.23
CA VAL A 33 17.72 24.38 -31.41
C VAL A 33 16.40 25.13 -31.36
N ALA A 34 16.23 26.00 -30.37
CA ALA A 34 15.05 26.82 -30.19
C ALA A 34 14.84 27.66 -31.48
N GLY A 35 13.89 27.21 -32.29
CA GLY A 35 13.45 27.95 -33.45
C GLY A 35 12.96 29.33 -33.01
N ARG A 36 13.47 30.39 -33.63
CA ARG A 36 13.04 31.77 -33.40
C ARG A 36 11.52 31.85 -33.49
N VAL A 37 10.89 32.27 -32.42
CA VAL A 37 9.48 32.66 -32.40
C VAL A 37 9.35 33.96 -33.14
N ASN A 38 8.90 33.91 -34.39
CA ASN A 38 8.40 35.09 -35.11
C ASN A 38 7.01 35.40 -34.55
N ARG A 39 6.91 36.53 -33.87
CA ARG A 39 5.62 37.16 -33.55
C ARG A 39 5.03 37.76 -34.82
N THR A 40 3.86 37.29 -35.23
CA THR A 40 2.93 38.09 -36.05
C THR A 40 1.49 37.64 -35.73
N ASP A 41 0.74 38.64 -35.32
CA ASP A 41 -0.66 38.96 -35.59
C ASP A 41 -1.81 38.20 -34.88
N ASP A 42 -2.53 39.07 -34.18
CA ASP A 42 -3.88 38.98 -33.65
C ASP A 42 -4.94 38.59 -34.68
N THR A 43 -5.81 37.65 -34.33
CA THR A 43 -7.24 37.70 -34.74
C THR A 43 -8.10 36.87 -33.75
N PRO A 44 -9.30 37.33 -33.37
CA PRO A 44 -10.07 36.71 -32.30
C PRO A 44 -10.89 35.51 -32.81
N ALA A 45 -10.89 34.43 -32.02
CA ALA A 45 -11.67 33.23 -32.30
C ALA A 45 -13.10 33.32 -31.71
N GLU A 46 -14.04 33.02 -32.57
CA GLU A 46 -15.48 32.93 -32.29
C GLU A 46 -15.84 31.83 -31.30
N THR A 47 -16.77 32.15 -30.41
CA THR A 47 -17.48 31.24 -29.49
C THR A 47 -18.34 30.25 -30.27
N ARG A 48 -18.09 28.94 -30.14
CA ARG A 48 -19.01 27.89 -30.53
C ARG A 48 -19.57 27.19 -29.30
N GLY A 49 -20.92 27.09 -29.29
CA GLY A 49 -21.72 26.55 -28.23
C GLY A 49 -21.49 25.05 -27.96
N VAL A 50 -21.59 24.69 -26.68
CA VAL A 50 -21.55 23.30 -26.19
C VAL A 50 -22.92 22.69 -26.34
N ASP A 51 -23.02 21.70 -27.20
CA ASP A 51 -24.22 20.88 -27.38
C ASP A 51 -24.26 19.77 -26.30
N ARG A 52 -25.39 19.69 -25.59
CA ARG A 52 -25.67 18.66 -24.58
C ARG A 52 -26.35 17.47 -25.27
N THR A 53 -25.61 16.39 -25.49
CA THR A 53 -26.23 15.12 -25.87
C THR A 53 -25.79 13.97 -24.98
N THR A 54 -26.79 13.45 -24.26
CA THR A 54 -27.05 12.08 -23.80
C THR A 54 -25.88 11.16 -23.49
N VAL A 55 -25.70 10.88 -22.19
CA VAL A 55 -24.90 9.77 -21.68
C VAL A 55 -25.65 8.47 -21.93
N SER A 56 -25.24 7.70 -22.93
CA SER A 56 -25.62 6.30 -23.09
C SER A 56 -24.75 5.44 -22.22
N GLY A 57 -25.34 4.58 -21.38
CA GLY A 57 -24.63 3.66 -20.51
C GLY A 57 -23.74 2.71 -21.33
N SER A 58 -22.44 2.77 -21.07
CA SER A 58 -21.49 1.78 -21.54
C SER A 58 -21.32 0.67 -20.51
N ALA A 59 -21.29 -0.58 -20.99
CA ALA A 59 -21.02 -1.80 -20.24
C ALA A 59 -19.70 -1.70 -19.44
N PRO A 60 -19.52 -2.50 -18.37
CA PRO A 60 -18.30 -2.46 -17.56
C PRO A 60 -17.08 -2.73 -18.45
N ALA A 61 -16.13 -1.82 -18.39
CA ALA A 61 -14.86 -1.94 -19.12
C ALA A 61 -14.16 -3.24 -18.67
N GLY A 62 -13.92 -4.13 -19.64
CA GLY A 62 -13.15 -5.35 -19.44
C GLY A 62 -11.74 -5.03 -18.89
N VAL A 63 -11.14 -6.02 -18.23
CA VAL A 63 -9.75 -5.98 -17.78
C VAL A 63 -8.88 -5.46 -18.92
N PRO A 64 -8.02 -4.44 -18.72
CA PRO A 64 -7.12 -3.95 -19.77
C PRO A 64 -6.36 -5.13 -20.37
N SER A 65 -6.32 -5.23 -21.68
CA SER A 65 -5.52 -6.27 -22.34
C SER A 65 -4.05 -6.04 -22.00
N LEU A 66 -3.31 -7.11 -21.68
CA LEU A 66 -1.87 -7.09 -21.37
C LEU A 66 -0.98 -6.72 -22.58
N SER A 67 -1.48 -5.94 -23.52
CA SER A 67 -0.82 -5.64 -24.80
C SER A 67 -0.31 -4.20 -24.92
N GLU A 68 -0.05 -3.52 -23.81
CA GLU A 68 0.65 -2.23 -23.86
C GLU A 68 2.15 -2.48 -24.07
N GLY A 69 2.80 -1.64 -24.89
CA GLY A 69 4.21 -1.78 -25.20
C GLY A 69 5.12 -1.65 -23.97
N VAL A 70 6.35 -2.10 -24.10
CA VAL A 70 7.37 -1.99 -23.04
C VAL A 70 7.54 -0.53 -22.66
N PRO A 71 7.45 -0.15 -21.35
CA PRO A 71 7.69 1.22 -20.92
C PRO A 71 9.15 1.65 -21.16
N ALA A 72 9.38 2.96 -21.20
CA ALA A 72 10.71 3.52 -21.42
C ALA A 72 11.00 4.63 -20.42
N LEU A 73 12.22 4.66 -19.89
CA LEU A 73 12.72 5.85 -19.19
C LEU A 73 12.99 6.98 -20.20
N SER A 74 12.41 8.14 -19.97
CA SER A 74 12.51 9.31 -20.85
C SER A 74 12.67 10.58 -20.03
N ASP A 75 12.86 11.72 -20.70
CA ASP A 75 12.88 13.03 -20.02
C ASP A 75 11.54 13.41 -19.41
N ARG A 76 10.44 12.86 -19.93
CA ARG A 76 9.09 13.09 -19.38
C ARG A 76 8.77 12.13 -18.26
N GLU A 77 9.31 10.92 -18.30
CA GLU A 77 9.09 9.85 -17.32
C GLU A 77 10.45 9.27 -16.88
N PRO A 78 11.23 10.05 -16.08
CA PRO A 78 12.56 9.65 -15.66
C PRO A 78 12.56 8.66 -14.49
N VAL A 79 11.39 8.34 -13.97
CA VAL A 79 11.18 7.38 -12.88
C VAL A 79 9.96 6.55 -13.19
N LEU A 80 10.07 5.24 -13.03
CA LEU A 80 8.97 4.28 -13.17
C LEU A 80 8.75 3.53 -11.86
N GLY A 81 7.49 3.33 -11.47
CA GLY A 81 7.09 2.33 -10.51
C GLY A 81 6.77 1.03 -11.25
N LEU A 82 7.33 -0.08 -10.82
CA LEU A 82 7.14 -1.40 -11.42
C LEU A 82 6.51 -2.35 -10.39
N MET A 83 5.51 -3.13 -10.79
CA MET A 83 4.83 -4.13 -9.96
C MET A 83 4.88 -5.49 -10.64
N ASP A 84 5.49 -6.46 -9.98
CA ASP A 84 5.47 -7.88 -10.37
C ASP A 84 4.10 -8.47 -10.04
N LEU A 85 3.28 -8.68 -11.06
CA LEU A 85 1.91 -9.17 -10.89
C LEU A 85 1.86 -10.65 -10.51
N ASP A 86 2.85 -11.44 -10.90
CA ASP A 86 2.95 -12.85 -10.54
C ASP A 86 3.35 -13.02 -9.07
N ALA A 87 4.26 -12.16 -8.60
CA ALA A 87 4.61 -12.09 -7.18
C ALA A 87 3.43 -11.66 -6.29
N ILE A 88 2.60 -10.73 -6.75
CA ILE A 88 1.38 -10.30 -6.06
C ILE A 88 0.39 -11.45 -5.90
N ASP A 89 0.12 -12.19 -6.99
CA ASP A 89 -0.78 -13.33 -6.97
C ASP A 89 -0.27 -14.42 -6.04
N THR A 90 1.00 -14.78 -6.18
CA THR A 90 1.66 -15.78 -5.32
C THR A 90 1.61 -15.38 -3.83
N ALA A 91 1.77 -14.09 -3.51
CA ALA A 91 1.67 -13.63 -2.12
C ALA A 91 0.26 -13.80 -1.57
N PHE A 92 -0.78 -13.52 -2.36
CA PHE A 92 -2.17 -13.69 -1.95
C PHE A 92 -2.55 -15.18 -1.81
N GLU A 93 -2.11 -16.04 -2.73
CA GLU A 93 -2.29 -17.48 -2.63
C GLU A 93 -1.62 -18.07 -1.37
N ARG A 94 -0.42 -17.58 -1.01
CA ARG A 94 0.27 -17.99 0.22
C ARG A 94 -0.48 -17.54 1.47
N LEU A 95 -1.08 -16.35 1.45
CA LEU A 95 -1.91 -15.87 2.54
C LEU A 95 -3.15 -16.73 2.72
N THR A 96 -3.92 -16.97 1.67
CA THR A 96 -5.15 -17.76 1.71
C THR A 96 -4.87 -19.20 2.15
N SER A 97 -3.80 -19.81 1.64
CA SER A 97 -3.38 -21.16 2.03
C SER A 97 -2.91 -21.26 3.49
N ALA A 98 -2.23 -20.23 4.01
CA ALA A 98 -1.76 -20.22 5.40
C ALA A 98 -2.89 -20.08 6.40
N PHE A 99 -3.98 -19.39 6.04
CA PHE A 99 -5.14 -19.14 6.93
C PHE A 99 -6.36 -19.97 6.54
N ASP A 100 -6.16 -21.10 5.85
CA ASP A 100 -7.24 -22.06 5.62
C ASP A 100 -7.85 -22.54 6.95
N SER A 101 -9.19 -22.51 7.06
CA SER A 101 -9.92 -22.74 8.31
C SER A 101 -11.33 -23.24 8.01
N ASP A 102 -11.92 -23.98 8.98
CA ASP A 102 -13.34 -24.39 8.98
C ASP A 102 -14.29 -23.18 9.18
N HIS A 103 -13.78 -22.05 9.67
CA HIS A 103 -14.50 -20.79 9.85
C HIS A 103 -14.22 -19.81 8.73
N GLU A 104 -15.10 -18.80 8.52
CA GLU A 104 -14.91 -17.77 7.51
C GLU A 104 -13.61 -16.99 7.79
N VAL A 105 -12.77 -16.82 6.75
CA VAL A 105 -11.62 -15.93 6.79
C VAL A 105 -11.76 -14.87 5.70
N LEU A 106 -11.84 -13.60 6.11
CA LEU A 106 -11.84 -12.45 5.20
C LEU A 106 -10.44 -11.84 5.16
N HIS A 107 -9.77 -11.96 4.03
CA HIS A 107 -8.50 -11.26 3.79
C HIS A 107 -8.78 -9.88 3.21
N ALA A 108 -8.89 -8.86 4.06
CA ALA A 108 -9.10 -7.47 3.68
C ALA A 108 -7.75 -6.82 3.37
N VAL A 109 -7.44 -6.62 2.09
CA VAL A 109 -6.19 -5.95 1.67
C VAL A 109 -6.21 -4.50 2.14
N ALA A 110 -5.15 -4.05 2.84
CA ALA A 110 -5.05 -2.68 3.32
C ALA A 110 -4.89 -1.69 2.16
N CYS A 111 -5.93 -0.91 1.85
CA CYS A 111 -5.96 0.04 0.73
C CYS A 111 -4.79 1.03 0.80
N LYS A 112 -4.48 1.55 1.99
CA LYS A 112 -3.36 2.48 2.26
C LYS A 112 -2.00 1.98 1.81
N ALA A 113 -1.80 0.66 1.66
CA ALA A 113 -0.54 0.11 1.20
C ALA A 113 -0.37 0.30 -0.31
N VAL A 114 -1.47 0.21 -1.07
CA VAL A 114 -1.45 0.26 -2.54
C VAL A 114 -2.75 0.87 -3.10
N PRO A 115 -3.00 2.18 -2.93
CA PRO A 115 -4.21 2.82 -3.45
C PRO A 115 -4.15 2.98 -4.98
N LEU A 116 -4.02 1.85 -5.68
CA LEU A 116 -3.97 1.73 -7.14
C LEU A 116 -5.12 0.84 -7.60
N ARG A 117 -6.06 1.45 -8.34
CA ARG A 117 -7.34 0.84 -8.68
C ARG A 117 -7.20 -0.54 -9.33
N SER A 118 -6.38 -0.70 -10.35
CA SER A 118 -6.23 -1.97 -11.07
C SER A 118 -5.68 -3.11 -10.20
N LEU A 119 -4.83 -2.80 -9.21
CA LEU A 119 -4.33 -3.80 -8.27
C LEU A 119 -5.42 -4.18 -7.25
N LEU A 120 -6.21 -3.22 -6.80
CA LEU A 120 -7.36 -3.49 -5.94
C LEU A 120 -8.44 -4.29 -6.66
N GLU A 121 -8.75 -3.97 -7.94
CA GLU A 121 -9.65 -4.75 -8.81
C GLU A 121 -9.19 -6.21 -8.91
N ARG A 122 -7.88 -6.43 -9.03
CA ARG A 122 -7.30 -7.77 -9.06
C ARG A 122 -7.57 -8.56 -7.77
N TYR A 123 -7.37 -7.95 -6.61
CA TYR A 123 -7.68 -8.58 -5.33
C TYR A 123 -9.19 -8.83 -5.16
N ALA A 124 -10.05 -7.90 -5.58
CA ALA A 124 -11.49 -8.09 -5.56
C ALA A 124 -11.93 -9.30 -6.42
N GLN A 125 -11.33 -9.47 -7.61
CA GLN A 125 -11.57 -10.61 -8.48
C GLN A 125 -11.12 -11.94 -7.89
N GLN A 126 -10.11 -11.94 -7.04
CA GLN A 126 -9.62 -13.11 -6.30
C GLN A 126 -10.43 -13.38 -5.02
N GLY A 127 -11.49 -12.62 -4.77
CA GLY A 127 -12.36 -12.79 -3.60
C GLY A 127 -11.81 -12.17 -2.31
N ALA A 128 -10.83 -11.29 -2.37
CA ALA A 128 -10.37 -10.53 -1.21
C ALA A 128 -11.43 -9.54 -0.71
N GLY A 129 -11.26 -9.04 0.51
CA GLY A 129 -11.86 -7.81 1.02
C GLY A 129 -10.89 -6.63 0.92
N CYS A 130 -11.33 -5.47 1.42
CA CYS A 130 -10.52 -4.25 1.46
C CYS A 130 -10.67 -3.52 2.80
N GLU A 131 -9.57 -3.27 3.50
CA GLU A 131 -9.54 -2.36 4.64
C GLU A 131 -9.33 -0.95 4.14
N VAL A 132 -10.15 -0.01 4.63
CA VAL A 132 -10.13 1.41 4.25
C VAL A 132 -10.14 2.30 5.48
N ALA A 133 -9.44 3.44 5.42
CA ALA A 133 -9.28 4.36 6.54
C ALA A 133 -9.70 5.81 6.21
N SER A 134 -10.32 6.04 5.07
CA SER A 134 -10.77 7.37 4.65
C SER A 134 -11.92 7.27 3.64
N PRO A 135 -12.67 8.37 3.40
CA PRO A 135 -13.70 8.39 2.36
C PRO A 135 -13.12 8.14 0.96
N GLY A 136 -11.92 8.64 0.68
CA GLY A 136 -11.25 8.41 -0.62
C GLY A 136 -10.91 6.94 -0.83
N GLU A 137 -10.43 6.24 0.18
CA GLU A 137 -10.15 4.80 0.12
C GLU A 137 -11.44 3.98 0.01
N LEU A 138 -12.51 4.36 0.72
CA LEU A 138 -13.81 3.71 0.62
C LEU A 138 -14.37 3.78 -0.82
N GLU A 139 -14.40 4.96 -1.41
CA GLU A 139 -14.88 5.13 -2.78
C GLU A 139 -13.95 4.44 -3.81
N LEU A 140 -12.64 4.40 -3.55
CA LEU A 140 -11.69 3.64 -4.38
C LEU A 140 -11.94 2.13 -4.29
N ALA A 141 -12.20 1.59 -3.11
CA ALA A 141 -12.54 0.17 -2.92
C ALA A 141 -13.83 -0.19 -3.66
N LEU A 142 -14.88 0.63 -3.54
CA LEU A 142 -16.13 0.45 -4.30
C LEU A 142 -15.89 0.51 -5.81
N ALA A 143 -15.10 1.48 -6.28
CA ALA A 143 -14.76 1.63 -7.70
C ALA A 143 -13.87 0.48 -8.22
N ALA A 144 -13.13 -0.20 -7.35
CA ALA A 144 -12.37 -1.40 -7.65
C ALA A 144 -13.23 -2.69 -7.63
N GLY A 145 -14.52 -2.59 -7.32
CA GLY A 145 -15.45 -3.71 -7.39
C GLY A 145 -15.54 -4.56 -6.14
N PHE A 146 -15.00 -4.11 -5.00
CA PHE A 146 -15.28 -4.79 -3.72
C PHE A 146 -16.75 -4.63 -3.35
N ALA A 147 -17.38 -5.73 -2.99
CA ALA A 147 -18.73 -5.70 -2.43
C ALA A 147 -18.70 -5.06 -1.04
N PRO A 148 -19.68 -4.21 -0.68
CA PRO A 148 -19.66 -3.49 0.60
C PRO A 148 -19.47 -4.38 1.83
N GLU A 149 -20.05 -5.57 1.84
CA GLU A 149 -19.92 -6.56 2.91
C GLU A 149 -18.51 -7.14 3.07
N ARG A 150 -17.62 -6.90 2.09
CA ARG A 150 -16.21 -7.28 2.12
C ARG A 150 -15.27 -6.10 2.38
N ILE A 151 -15.83 -4.92 2.71
CA ILE A 151 -15.07 -3.74 3.07
C ILE A 151 -15.09 -3.55 4.59
N VAL A 152 -13.92 -3.25 5.17
CA VAL A 152 -13.74 -2.92 6.59
C VAL A 152 -13.30 -1.47 6.71
N PHE A 153 -14.04 -0.66 7.48
CA PHE A 153 -13.72 0.76 7.69
C PHE A 153 -13.10 0.98 9.06
N ASP A 154 -11.82 1.29 9.08
CA ASP A 154 -10.97 1.25 10.27
C ASP A 154 -10.23 2.58 10.58
N SER A 155 -10.85 3.72 10.35
CA SER A 155 -10.28 5.02 10.71
C SER A 155 -10.42 5.32 12.22
N PRO A 156 -9.42 5.94 12.89
CA PRO A 156 -9.55 6.37 14.28
C PRO A 156 -10.36 7.66 14.46
N ALA A 157 -10.81 8.31 13.40
CA ALA A 157 -11.46 9.61 13.45
C ALA A 157 -12.53 9.78 12.36
N LYS A 158 -13.53 8.87 12.35
CA LYS A 158 -14.63 8.92 11.39
C LYS A 158 -15.57 10.09 11.68
N THR A 159 -15.87 10.86 10.65
CA THR A 159 -16.86 11.94 10.71
C THR A 159 -18.29 11.39 10.67
N TRP A 160 -19.28 12.22 11.01
CA TRP A 160 -20.69 11.88 10.87
C TRP A 160 -21.07 11.44 9.44
N THR A 161 -20.49 12.09 8.43
CA THR A 161 -20.76 11.78 7.03
C THR A 161 -20.17 10.41 6.65
N GLU A 162 -18.97 10.11 7.10
CA GLU A 162 -18.31 8.82 6.88
C GLU A 162 -19.06 7.68 7.56
N LEU A 163 -19.42 7.85 8.84
CA LEU A 163 -20.21 6.86 9.58
C LEU A 163 -21.56 6.60 8.90
N ARG A 164 -22.26 7.67 8.49
CA ARG A 164 -23.53 7.52 7.76
C ARG A 164 -23.35 6.77 6.44
N ARG A 165 -22.32 7.12 5.66
CA ARG A 165 -22.00 6.44 4.40
C ARG A 165 -21.67 4.96 4.62
N ALA A 166 -20.87 4.64 5.63
CA ALA A 166 -20.51 3.27 5.98
C ALA A 166 -21.76 2.45 6.38
N VAL A 167 -22.62 3.01 7.23
CA VAL A 167 -23.91 2.39 7.63
C VAL A 167 -24.83 2.21 6.44
N ASP A 168 -24.93 3.21 5.54
CA ASP A 168 -25.79 3.17 4.35
C ASP A 168 -25.38 2.09 3.36
N LEU A 169 -24.08 1.83 3.26
CA LEU A 169 -23.51 0.80 2.41
C LEU A 169 -23.53 -0.60 3.05
N GLY A 170 -23.60 -0.69 4.39
CA GLY A 170 -23.49 -1.96 5.10
C GLY A 170 -22.06 -2.51 5.17
N VAL A 171 -21.04 -1.62 5.11
CA VAL A 171 -19.64 -2.03 5.30
C VAL A 171 -19.37 -2.38 6.78
N SER A 172 -18.37 -3.22 7.03
CA SER A 172 -17.92 -3.52 8.39
C SER A 172 -17.30 -2.26 9.02
N ILE A 173 -17.59 -1.98 10.29
CA ILE A 173 -17.09 -0.80 11.00
C ILE A 173 -16.38 -1.24 12.27
N ASN A 174 -15.10 -0.89 12.40
CA ASN A 174 -14.35 -0.97 13.65
C ASN A 174 -14.37 0.39 14.34
N VAL A 175 -15.13 0.48 15.43
CA VAL A 175 -15.28 1.68 16.26
C VAL A 175 -14.01 1.88 17.08
N ASP A 176 -13.42 3.06 17.03
CA ASP A 176 -12.15 3.35 17.68
C ASP A 176 -12.28 3.84 19.13
N ASN A 177 -13.43 4.41 19.49
CA ASN A 177 -13.66 4.99 20.81
C ASN A 177 -15.16 5.06 21.15
N PHE A 178 -15.49 5.35 22.43
CA PHE A 178 -16.88 5.40 22.92
C PHE A 178 -17.70 6.55 22.34
N ASP A 179 -17.08 7.68 22.00
CA ASP A 179 -17.82 8.82 21.38
C ASP A 179 -18.27 8.44 19.96
N GLU A 180 -17.44 7.71 19.22
CA GLU A 180 -17.81 7.16 17.92
C GLU A 180 -18.93 6.11 18.05
N LEU A 181 -18.84 5.24 19.08
CA LEU A 181 -19.88 4.26 19.36
C LEU A 181 -21.23 4.93 19.63
N ALA A 182 -21.24 6.02 20.41
CA ALA A 182 -22.46 6.80 20.68
C ALA A 182 -23.02 7.44 19.41
N ARG A 183 -22.17 7.94 18.49
CA ARG A 183 -22.61 8.45 17.19
C ARG A 183 -23.24 7.35 16.34
N LEU A 184 -22.64 6.18 16.34
CA LEU A 184 -23.14 5.03 15.60
C LEU A 184 -24.50 4.57 16.13
N ASP A 185 -24.70 4.56 17.46
CA ASP A 185 -25.99 4.29 18.09
C ASP A 185 -27.08 5.21 17.53
N LEU A 186 -26.85 6.53 17.52
CA LEU A 186 -27.81 7.50 16.99
C LEU A 186 -28.13 7.29 15.50
N LEU A 187 -27.15 6.86 14.70
CA LEU A 187 -27.36 6.56 13.27
C LEU A 187 -28.20 5.30 13.08
N LEU A 188 -28.11 4.33 13.99
CA LEU A 188 -28.78 3.03 13.91
C LEU A 188 -30.16 3.00 14.59
N GLU A 189 -30.46 3.95 15.51
CA GLU A 189 -31.76 4.00 16.21
C GLU A 189 -32.98 3.98 15.28
N ASN A 190 -32.87 4.62 14.12
CA ASN A 190 -33.95 4.73 13.14
C ASN A 190 -33.89 3.64 12.03
N ARG A 191 -32.94 2.74 12.11
CA ARG A 191 -32.78 1.62 11.19
C ARG A 191 -33.04 0.32 11.92
N ARG A 192 -33.73 -0.61 11.26
CA ARG A 192 -33.76 -2.02 11.70
C ARG A 192 -32.70 -2.75 10.87
N PRO A 193 -31.43 -2.84 11.33
CA PRO A 193 -30.51 -3.78 10.72
C PRO A 193 -31.09 -5.17 10.94
N THR A 194 -31.10 -5.99 9.93
CA THR A 194 -31.20 -7.42 10.14
C THR A 194 -29.96 -7.81 10.96
N VAL A 195 -30.12 -8.55 12.04
CA VAL A 195 -29.06 -8.88 13.01
C VAL A 195 -27.88 -9.55 12.32
N ASP A 196 -28.11 -10.20 11.17
CA ASP A 196 -27.11 -10.92 10.39
C ASP A 196 -26.24 -10.02 9.49
N GLU A 197 -26.58 -8.74 9.31
CA GLU A 197 -25.88 -7.84 8.38
C GLU A 197 -24.91 -6.85 9.07
N ALA A 198 -25.05 -6.66 10.38
CA ALA A 198 -24.26 -5.67 11.10
C ALA A 198 -22.91 -6.24 11.54
N ARG A 199 -21.88 -6.01 10.75
CA ARG A 199 -20.48 -6.31 11.09
C ARG A 199 -19.87 -5.11 11.80
N ILE A 200 -20.16 -4.97 13.10
CA ILE A 200 -19.67 -3.85 13.91
C ILE A 200 -18.82 -4.40 15.04
N GLY A 201 -17.61 -3.87 15.16
CA GLY A 201 -16.66 -4.19 16.19
C GLY A 201 -16.13 -2.97 16.93
N ILE A 202 -15.48 -3.21 18.06
CA ILE A 202 -14.69 -2.20 18.77
C ILE A 202 -13.22 -2.52 18.58
N ARG A 203 -12.45 -1.51 18.20
CA ARG A 203 -10.99 -1.58 18.18
C ARG A 203 -10.47 -1.48 19.60
N ILE A 204 -9.75 -2.49 20.03
CA ILE A 204 -9.06 -2.49 21.32
C ILE A 204 -7.58 -2.19 21.13
N ASN A 205 -6.99 -1.49 22.11
CA ASN A 205 -5.57 -1.39 22.29
C ASN A 205 -5.14 -2.29 23.45
N PRO A 206 -4.45 -3.41 23.20
CA PRO A 206 -4.01 -4.30 24.28
C PRO A 206 -2.89 -3.73 25.14
N GLN A 207 -2.31 -2.59 24.76
CA GLN A 207 -1.18 -1.93 25.43
C GLN A 207 0.01 -2.86 25.67
N SER A 208 0.28 -3.74 24.68
CA SER A 208 1.30 -4.80 24.74
C SER A 208 2.73 -4.29 24.49
N GLY A 209 2.90 -2.98 24.25
CA GLY A 209 4.19 -2.30 24.11
C GLY A 209 4.60 -1.98 22.69
N THR A 210 5.87 -1.61 22.49
CA THR A 210 6.43 -1.13 21.22
C THR A 210 7.20 -2.22 20.47
N GLY A 211 7.19 -2.15 19.13
CA GLY A 211 8.14 -2.86 18.26
C GLY A 211 9.45 -2.09 18.10
N THR A 212 10.29 -2.51 17.16
CA THR A 212 11.59 -1.87 16.86
C THR A 212 11.41 -0.50 16.22
N ILE A 213 10.32 -0.23 15.51
CA ILE A 213 9.97 1.08 14.95
C ILE A 213 8.79 1.65 15.75
N GLY A 214 9.08 2.54 16.70
CA GLY A 214 8.07 3.11 17.61
C GLY A 214 6.89 3.76 16.89
N ALA A 215 7.13 4.51 15.83
CA ALA A 215 6.10 5.18 15.03
C ALA A 215 5.11 4.24 14.34
N LEU A 216 5.42 2.95 14.22
CA LEU A 216 4.56 1.92 13.63
C LEU A 216 3.92 0.99 14.66
N SER A 217 4.19 1.19 15.94
CA SER A 217 3.61 0.43 17.03
C SER A 217 2.27 1.05 17.42
N THR A 218 1.18 0.35 17.18
CA THR A 218 -0.18 0.84 17.45
C THR A 218 -0.74 0.36 18.79
N ALA A 219 -0.09 -0.59 19.44
CA ALA A 219 -0.47 -1.16 20.73
C ALA A 219 0.36 -0.63 21.89
N THR A 220 0.77 0.65 21.84
CA THR A 220 1.52 1.32 22.90
C THR A 220 0.59 1.86 23.99
N GLU A 221 1.14 2.17 25.15
CA GLU A 221 0.41 2.75 26.29
C GLU A 221 -0.33 4.04 25.91
N THR A 222 0.25 4.87 25.04
CA THR A 222 -0.27 6.18 24.63
C THR A 222 -0.68 6.21 23.15
N SER A 223 -1.06 5.07 22.58
CA SER A 223 -1.52 5.02 21.19
C SER A 223 -2.82 5.82 21.00
N LYS A 224 -2.93 6.50 19.85
CA LYS A 224 -4.17 7.17 19.46
C LYS A 224 -5.27 6.21 18.99
N PHE A 225 -4.95 4.91 18.85
CA PHE A 225 -5.83 3.91 18.27
C PHE A 225 -6.45 3.03 19.34
N GLY A 226 -7.77 2.85 19.24
CA GLY A 226 -8.52 1.91 20.02
C GLY A 226 -8.64 2.24 21.51
N ILE A 227 -9.45 1.48 22.22
CA ILE A 227 -9.67 1.64 23.66
C ILE A 227 -8.59 0.86 24.40
N GLY A 228 -7.79 1.54 25.26
CA GLY A 228 -6.71 0.94 26.04
C GLY A 228 -7.24 0.02 27.13
N LEU A 229 -7.02 -1.29 27.01
CA LEU A 229 -7.59 -2.27 27.94
C LEU A 229 -6.95 -2.26 29.32
N ALA A 230 -5.71 -1.78 29.47
CA ALA A 230 -5.03 -1.68 30.75
C ALA A 230 -5.39 -0.40 31.51
N ASP A 231 -6.09 0.55 30.90
CA ASP A 231 -6.55 1.75 31.59
C ASP A 231 -7.60 1.41 32.65
N PRO A 232 -7.61 2.09 33.82
CA PRO A 232 -8.53 1.77 34.91
C PRO A 232 -10.00 1.76 34.48
N GLY A 233 -10.65 0.60 34.58
CA GLY A 233 -12.07 0.42 34.25
C GLY A 233 -12.39 0.29 32.76
N ALA A 234 -11.43 0.49 31.84
CA ALA A 234 -11.69 0.49 30.40
C ALA A 234 -12.11 -0.90 29.90
N ARG A 235 -11.47 -1.97 30.37
CA ARG A 235 -11.83 -3.32 29.98
C ARG A 235 -13.29 -3.64 30.33
N GLU A 236 -13.72 -3.31 31.56
CA GLU A 236 -15.11 -3.50 31.98
C GLU A 236 -16.08 -2.65 31.15
N ALA A 237 -15.74 -1.39 30.88
CA ALA A 237 -16.56 -0.52 30.04
C ALA A 237 -16.74 -1.06 28.60
N VAL A 238 -15.72 -1.70 28.05
CA VAL A 238 -15.83 -2.36 26.74
C VAL A 238 -16.78 -3.56 26.83
N ILE A 239 -16.66 -4.41 27.86
CA ILE A 239 -17.56 -5.55 28.06
C ILE A 239 -19.01 -5.09 28.21
N GLU A 240 -19.26 -4.08 29.04
CA GLU A 240 -20.59 -3.50 29.22
C GLU A 240 -21.14 -2.91 27.91
N ALA A 241 -20.28 -2.30 27.09
CA ALA A 241 -20.68 -1.78 25.78
C ALA A 241 -21.17 -2.88 24.84
N TYR A 242 -20.51 -4.05 24.83
CA TYR A 242 -20.97 -5.24 24.09
C TYR A 242 -22.28 -5.79 24.67
N LEU A 243 -22.37 -6.00 25.96
CA LEU A 243 -23.57 -6.56 26.61
C LEU A 243 -24.81 -5.69 26.38
N ALA A 244 -24.62 -4.35 26.36
CA ALA A 244 -25.71 -3.40 26.07
C ALA A 244 -26.10 -3.36 24.57
N ARG A 245 -25.28 -3.91 23.68
CA ARG A 245 -25.46 -3.82 22.21
C ARG A 245 -25.25 -5.17 21.53
N PRO A 246 -26.26 -6.06 21.51
CA PRO A 246 -26.16 -7.39 20.88
C PRO A 246 -25.73 -7.37 19.40
N ARG A 247 -25.84 -6.22 18.72
CA ARG A 247 -25.39 -6.01 17.33
C ARG A 247 -23.88 -5.92 17.17
N LEU A 248 -23.12 -5.68 18.25
CA LEU A 248 -21.66 -5.70 18.23
C LEU A 248 -21.21 -7.17 18.27
N ASN A 249 -20.64 -7.64 17.18
CA ASN A 249 -20.32 -9.06 16.99
C ASN A 249 -18.87 -9.34 16.58
N GLN A 250 -18.02 -8.30 16.57
CA GLN A 250 -16.63 -8.36 16.17
C GLN A 250 -15.74 -7.64 17.19
N ILE A 251 -14.50 -8.09 17.35
CA ILE A 251 -13.44 -7.34 18.05
C ILE A 251 -12.30 -7.12 17.05
N HIS A 252 -11.77 -5.91 17.00
CA HIS A 252 -10.59 -5.59 16.20
C HIS A 252 -9.39 -5.28 17.08
N VAL A 253 -8.23 -5.82 16.70
CA VAL A 253 -6.92 -5.53 17.29
C VAL A 253 -5.87 -5.39 16.21
N HIS A 254 -5.05 -4.35 16.29
CA HIS A 254 -3.89 -4.17 15.40
C HIS A 254 -2.68 -3.78 16.24
N SER A 255 -1.72 -4.68 16.39
CA SER A 255 -0.57 -4.48 17.29
C SER A 255 0.52 -3.59 16.71
N GLY A 256 0.55 -3.42 15.40
CA GLY A 256 1.54 -2.60 14.70
C GLY A 256 1.86 -3.12 13.30
N SER A 257 2.88 -2.52 12.68
CA SER A 257 3.29 -2.84 11.32
C SER A 257 4.74 -3.37 11.32
N GLN A 258 5.64 -2.79 10.51
CA GLN A 258 7.04 -3.20 10.43
C GLN A 258 7.72 -3.15 11.79
N GLY A 259 8.51 -4.19 12.12
CA GLY A 259 9.28 -4.25 13.36
C GLY A 259 8.53 -4.83 14.58
N ILE A 260 7.33 -5.37 14.40
CA ILE A 260 6.63 -6.17 15.42
C ILE A 260 7.00 -7.64 15.23
N SER A 261 7.38 -8.33 16.30
CA SER A 261 7.60 -9.78 16.26
C SER A 261 6.26 -10.53 16.22
N LEU A 262 6.29 -11.76 15.70
CA LEU A 262 5.09 -12.60 15.60
C LEU A 262 4.49 -12.91 16.97
N GLU A 263 5.34 -13.17 17.98
CA GLU A 263 4.93 -13.44 19.35
C GLU A 263 4.25 -12.22 20.00
N ARG A 264 4.75 -11.02 19.71
CA ARG A 264 4.12 -9.79 20.22
C ARG A 264 2.78 -9.51 19.56
N ALA A 265 2.64 -9.78 18.28
CA ALA A 265 1.36 -9.72 17.59
C ALA A 265 0.37 -10.71 18.21
N ALA A 266 0.80 -11.95 18.50
CA ALA A 266 0.00 -12.97 19.15
C ALA A 266 -0.48 -12.56 20.55
N VAL A 267 0.33 -11.85 21.33
CA VAL A 267 -0.10 -11.31 22.65
C VAL A 267 -1.30 -10.36 22.51
N GLY A 268 -1.28 -9.47 21.52
CA GLY A 268 -2.41 -8.57 21.25
C GLY A 268 -3.68 -9.34 20.84
N ILE A 269 -3.52 -10.34 19.98
CA ILE A 269 -4.63 -11.19 19.52
C ILE A 269 -5.18 -12.04 20.68
N ARG A 270 -4.33 -12.57 21.57
CA ARG A 270 -4.76 -13.26 22.78
C ARG A 270 -5.69 -12.38 23.63
N ALA A 271 -5.33 -11.10 23.83
CA ALA A 271 -6.17 -10.16 24.58
C ALA A 271 -7.56 -9.98 23.93
N ALA A 272 -7.64 -9.97 22.60
CA ALA A 272 -8.92 -9.89 21.88
C ALA A 272 -9.76 -11.16 22.04
N VAL A 273 -9.14 -12.34 21.94
CA VAL A 273 -9.82 -13.63 22.11
C VAL A 273 -10.32 -13.80 23.55
N ASP A 274 -9.50 -13.47 24.56
CA ASP A 274 -9.90 -13.53 25.97
C ASP A 274 -11.09 -12.60 26.26
N LEU A 275 -11.08 -11.39 25.66
CA LEU A 275 -12.19 -10.44 25.78
C LEU A 275 -13.46 -10.99 25.11
N ALA A 276 -13.35 -11.59 23.92
CA ALA A 276 -14.48 -12.18 23.20
C ALA A 276 -15.11 -13.33 24.00
N GLN A 277 -14.31 -14.21 24.56
CA GLN A 277 -14.76 -15.33 25.38
C GLN A 277 -15.47 -14.84 26.66
N GLU A 278 -14.95 -13.79 27.30
CA GLU A 278 -15.60 -13.21 28.49
C GLU A 278 -16.94 -12.55 28.13
N VAL A 279 -17.00 -11.75 27.04
CA VAL A 279 -18.27 -11.17 26.57
C VAL A 279 -19.28 -12.26 26.28
N ASN A 280 -18.90 -13.30 25.53
CA ASN A 280 -19.79 -14.42 25.19
C ASN A 280 -20.28 -15.17 26.44
N THR A 281 -19.40 -15.40 27.42
CA THR A 281 -19.76 -16.03 28.69
C THR A 281 -20.78 -15.18 29.47
N ARG A 282 -20.53 -13.88 29.59
CA ARG A 282 -21.40 -12.95 30.32
C ARG A 282 -22.73 -12.69 29.61
N ALA A 283 -22.73 -12.67 28.28
CA ALA A 283 -23.95 -12.57 27.49
C ALA A 283 -24.80 -13.85 27.50
N GLY A 284 -24.22 -14.99 27.86
CA GLY A 284 -24.87 -16.31 27.80
C GLY A 284 -25.16 -16.77 26.34
N THR A 285 -24.57 -16.14 25.37
CA THR A 285 -24.68 -16.42 23.91
C THR A 285 -23.35 -16.19 23.21
N ARG A 286 -23.18 -16.77 22.03
CA ARG A 286 -22.03 -16.47 21.17
C ARG A 286 -22.26 -15.14 20.44
N GLN A 287 -22.20 -14.03 21.18
CA GLN A 287 -22.38 -12.68 20.61
C GLN A 287 -21.21 -12.28 19.72
N ILE A 288 -19.97 -12.42 20.21
CA ILE A 288 -18.77 -12.18 19.42
C ILE A 288 -18.50 -13.45 18.61
N THR A 289 -18.58 -13.34 17.29
CA THR A 289 -18.35 -14.44 16.36
C THR A 289 -17.11 -14.24 15.52
N ARG A 290 -16.55 -13.01 15.47
CA ARG A 290 -15.46 -12.64 14.58
C ARG A 290 -14.38 -11.87 15.31
N ILE A 291 -13.12 -12.21 14.98
CA ILE A 291 -11.92 -11.49 15.44
C ILE A 291 -11.20 -10.90 14.21
N ASP A 292 -11.09 -9.60 14.17
CA ASP A 292 -10.24 -8.90 13.22
C ASP A 292 -8.86 -8.74 13.86
N ILE A 293 -7.88 -9.46 13.32
CA ILE A 293 -6.50 -9.48 13.83
C ILE A 293 -5.64 -8.36 13.24
N GLY A 294 -6.22 -7.53 12.36
CA GLY A 294 -5.48 -6.50 11.66
C GLY A 294 -4.45 -7.07 10.67
N GLY A 295 -3.45 -6.28 10.40
CA GLY A 295 -2.30 -6.69 9.58
C GLY A 295 -1.02 -6.79 10.41
N GLY A 296 0.09 -6.28 9.85
CA GLY A 296 1.31 -6.04 10.61
C GLY A 296 2.44 -7.04 10.40
N LEU A 297 2.28 -8.05 9.53
CA LEU A 297 3.39 -8.94 9.19
C LEU A 297 4.54 -8.13 8.60
N SER A 298 5.71 -8.21 9.26
CA SER A 298 6.94 -7.52 8.84
C SER A 298 7.48 -8.10 7.54
N VAL A 299 8.27 -7.30 6.82
CA VAL A 299 8.94 -7.71 5.59
C VAL A 299 10.45 -7.53 5.77
N ASN A 300 11.22 -8.49 5.31
CA ASN A 300 12.66 -8.38 5.20
C ASN A 300 13.04 -7.40 4.08
N PHE A 301 13.79 -6.35 4.40
CA PHE A 301 14.31 -5.36 3.45
C PHE A 301 15.80 -5.57 3.12
N ASP A 302 16.45 -6.60 3.69
CA ASP A 302 17.88 -6.80 3.55
C ASP A 302 18.26 -7.74 2.40
N GLY A 303 17.32 -8.48 1.82
CA GLY A 303 17.55 -9.46 0.77
C GLY A 303 16.32 -9.80 -0.05
N GLU A 304 16.40 -10.84 -0.87
CA GLU A 304 15.29 -11.32 -1.70
C GLU A 304 14.31 -12.22 -0.92
N ASP A 305 14.74 -12.74 0.23
CA ASP A 305 13.95 -13.68 1.01
C ASP A 305 12.64 -13.06 1.51
N ILE A 306 11.57 -13.85 1.49
CA ILE A 306 10.27 -13.48 2.05
C ILE A 306 10.22 -14.07 3.47
N THR A 307 10.60 -13.27 4.45
CA THR A 307 10.61 -13.64 5.88
C THR A 307 10.19 -12.46 6.76
N PRO A 308 9.39 -12.70 7.82
CA PRO A 308 8.64 -13.93 8.10
C PRO A 308 7.54 -14.19 7.05
N THR A 309 7.10 -15.44 6.94
CA THR A 309 6.01 -15.85 6.03
C THR A 309 4.65 -15.80 6.73
N PHE A 310 3.56 -15.87 5.96
CA PHE A 310 2.21 -16.06 6.52
C PHE A 310 2.08 -17.40 7.28
N ALA A 311 2.77 -18.45 6.82
CA ALA A 311 2.80 -19.74 7.49
C ALA A 311 3.52 -19.67 8.85
N ASP A 312 4.61 -18.92 8.96
CA ASP A 312 5.29 -18.69 10.25
C ASP A 312 4.34 -17.97 11.22
N TYR A 313 3.60 -16.97 10.72
CA TYR A 313 2.63 -16.25 11.53
C TYR A 313 1.49 -17.16 12.01
N ARG A 314 0.91 -17.95 11.09
CA ARG A 314 -0.10 -18.94 11.43
C ARG A 314 0.39 -19.92 12.51
N ALA A 315 1.60 -20.46 12.38
CA ALA A 315 2.17 -21.39 13.34
C ALA A 315 2.32 -20.79 14.74
N VAL A 316 2.75 -19.51 14.85
CA VAL A 316 2.81 -18.81 16.13
C VAL A 316 1.41 -18.61 16.74
N LEU A 317 0.40 -18.26 15.90
CA LEU A 317 -0.97 -18.10 16.38
C LEU A 317 -1.57 -19.44 16.86
N GLU A 318 -1.34 -20.53 16.15
CA GLU A 318 -1.79 -21.87 16.58
C GLU A 318 -1.16 -22.29 17.91
N GLN A 319 0.11 -21.95 18.12
CA GLN A 319 0.80 -22.27 19.37
C GLN A 319 0.33 -21.40 20.55
N GLN A 320 0.14 -20.07 20.34
CA GLN A 320 -0.09 -19.11 21.42
C GLN A 320 -1.55 -18.74 21.62
N VAL A 321 -2.37 -18.84 20.57
CA VAL A 321 -3.78 -18.41 20.56
C VAL A 321 -4.64 -19.43 19.80
N PRO A 322 -4.61 -20.73 20.14
CA PRO A 322 -5.33 -21.76 19.39
C PRO A 322 -6.84 -21.48 19.28
N ASP A 323 -7.44 -20.92 20.32
CA ASP A 323 -8.88 -20.58 20.38
C ASP A 323 -9.28 -19.45 19.40
N LEU A 324 -8.32 -18.77 18.75
CA LEU A 324 -8.59 -17.80 17.67
C LEU A 324 -9.34 -18.50 16.53
N PHE A 325 -8.98 -19.75 16.26
CA PHE A 325 -9.52 -20.51 15.12
C PHE A 325 -10.92 -21.09 15.38
N ASP A 326 -11.49 -20.82 16.55
CA ASP A 326 -12.91 -21.03 16.84
C ASP A 326 -13.78 -19.85 16.35
N PHE A 327 -13.20 -18.77 15.87
CA PHE A 327 -13.89 -17.57 15.39
C PHE A 327 -13.71 -17.41 13.88
N ASP A 328 -14.64 -16.66 13.25
CA ASP A 328 -14.38 -16.07 11.94
C ASP A 328 -13.22 -15.06 12.07
N ILE A 329 -12.35 -15.00 11.07
CA ILE A 329 -11.16 -14.17 11.13
C ILE A 329 -11.20 -13.11 10.03
N VAL A 330 -10.81 -11.88 10.38
CA VAL A 330 -10.43 -10.86 9.39
C VAL A 330 -8.93 -10.61 9.50
N THR A 331 -8.25 -10.49 8.36
CA THR A 331 -6.86 -10.07 8.27
C THR A 331 -6.74 -8.82 7.41
N GLU A 332 -5.83 -7.89 7.76
CA GLU A 332 -5.66 -6.61 7.09
C GLU A 332 -4.23 -6.43 6.56
N PHE A 333 -3.69 -7.45 5.92
CA PHE A 333 -2.34 -7.36 5.39
C PHE A 333 -2.25 -6.40 4.20
N GLY A 334 -1.16 -5.64 4.14
CA GLY A 334 -0.83 -4.77 3.03
C GLY A 334 0.65 -4.93 2.65
N ARG A 335 1.57 -4.58 3.56
CA ARG A 335 3.01 -4.62 3.29
C ARG A 335 3.49 -6.01 2.86
N ALA A 336 3.13 -7.05 3.58
CA ALA A 336 3.58 -8.41 3.29
C ALA A 336 3.08 -8.95 1.93
N LEU A 337 1.95 -8.43 1.44
CA LEU A 337 1.40 -8.79 0.13
C LEU A 337 2.13 -8.10 -1.04
N LEU A 338 2.69 -6.91 -0.82
CA LEU A 338 2.98 -5.98 -1.90
C LEU A 338 4.44 -5.51 -1.94
N ALA A 339 5.11 -5.40 -0.79
CA ALA A 339 6.41 -4.71 -0.73
C ALA A 339 7.43 -5.35 -1.68
N LYS A 340 7.57 -6.67 -1.64
CA LYS A 340 8.54 -7.41 -2.46
C LYS A 340 8.24 -7.36 -3.96
N ALA A 341 6.98 -7.19 -4.34
CA ALA A 341 6.57 -7.12 -5.73
C ALA A 341 6.90 -5.78 -6.41
N GLY A 342 7.21 -4.73 -5.65
CA GLY A 342 7.43 -3.40 -6.21
C GLY A 342 8.89 -3.00 -6.34
N THR A 343 9.18 -2.26 -7.41
CA THR A 343 10.51 -1.68 -7.68
C THR A 343 10.36 -0.27 -8.23
N VAL A 344 11.07 0.71 -7.66
CA VAL A 344 11.29 2.00 -8.32
C VAL A 344 12.49 1.84 -9.25
N LEU A 345 12.34 2.24 -10.51
CA LEU A 345 13.41 2.28 -11.50
C LEU A 345 13.66 3.73 -11.92
N THR A 346 14.92 4.15 -11.92
CA THR A 346 15.35 5.48 -12.39
C THR A 346 16.73 5.41 -13.03
N ARG A 347 17.12 6.50 -13.69
CA ARG A 347 18.44 6.63 -14.34
C ARG A 347 19.27 7.68 -13.60
N VAL A 348 20.59 7.47 -13.57
CA VAL A 348 21.56 8.47 -13.11
C VAL A 348 21.65 9.57 -14.14
N GLU A 349 21.13 10.74 -13.81
CA GLU A 349 21.17 11.93 -14.69
C GLU A 349 22.52 12.62 -14.60
N TYR A 350 23.04 12.80 -13.39
CA TYR A 350 24.35 13.38 -13.14
C TYR A 350 25.11 12.60 -12.08
N ALA A 351 26.44 12.62 -12.18
CA ALA A 351 27.30 12.01 -11.18
C ALA A 351 28.52 12.89 -10.93
N LYS A 352 28.82 13.14 -9.65
CA LYS A 352 29.99 13.93 -9.21
C LYS A 352 30.64 13.32 -8.01
N THR A 353 31.82 13.80 -7.65
CA THR A 353 32.47 13.48 -6.38
C THR A 353 32.54 14.75 -5.52
N SER A 354 32.13 14.66 -4.26
CA SER A 354 32.20 15.74 -3.29
C SER A 354 32.57 15.17 -1.93
N GLY A 355 33.60 15.77 -1.27
CA GLY A 355 34.05 15.29 0.03
C GLY A 355 34.54 13.84 0.04
N GLY A 356 35.11 13.36 -1.05
CA GLY A 356 35.56 11.97 -1.20
C GLY A 356 34.46 10.95 -1.48
N ARG A 357 33.19 11.38 -1.58
CA ARG A 357 32.03 10.54 -1.81
C ARG A 357 31.49 10.70 -3.21
N ARG A 358 31.15 9.62 -3.86
CA ARG A 358 30.39 9.63 -5.13
C ARG A 358 28.96 10.03 -4.87
N ILE A 359 28.41 10.96 -5.64
CA ILE A 359 27.02 11.38 -5.59
C ILE A 359 26.40 11.08 -6.96
N ALA A 360 25.50 10.12 -7.01
CA ALA A 360 24.68 9.79 -8.17
C ALA A 360 23.32 10.48 -8.01
N MET A 361 23.04 11.47 -8.87
CA MET A 361 21.81 12.24 -8.86
C MET A 361 20.82 11.60 -9.83
N THR A 362 19.65 11.26 -9.34
CA THR A 362 18.56 10.65 -10.10
C THR A 362 17.30 11.50 -10.00
N HIS A 363 16.24 11.08 -10.67
CA HIS A 363 14.93 11.71 -10.52
C HIS A 363 14.02 10.99 -9.50
N ALA A 364 14.45 9.88 -8.92
CA ALA A 364 13.77 9.23 -7.79
C ALA A 364 14.29 9.80 -6.48
N GLY A 365 13.37 10.25 -5.62
CA GLY A 365 13.70 10.83 -4.33
C GLY A 365 12.48 10.83 -3.41
N VAL A 366 12.31 11.89 -2.64
CA VAL A 366 11.25 12.02 -1.64
C VAL A 366 9.83 11.80 -2.18
N GLN A 367 9.58 12.12 -3.44
CA GLN A 367 8.26 11.95 -4.06
C GLN A 367 7.82 10.48 -4.19
N VAL A 368 8.77 9.54 -4.21
CA VAL A 368 8.51 8.09 -4.26
C VAL A 368 9.01 7.34 -3.03
N ALA A 369 9.87 7.95 -2.21
CA ALA A 369 10.50 7.32 -1.05
C ALA A 369 10.50 8.25 0.18
N THR A 370 9.36 8.87 0.48
CA THR A 370 9.19 9.83 1.58
C THR A 370 9.70 9.30 2.90
N ARG A 371 9.38 8.05 3.24
CA ARG A 371 9.80 7.41 4.49
C ARG A 371 11.31 7.32 4.60
N THR A 372 11.98 6.89 3.54
CA THR A 372 13.43 6.78 3.51
C THR A 372 14.11 8.14 3.60
N ALA A 373 13.57 9.16 2.92
CA ALA A 373 14.13 10.51 2.96
C ALA A 373 14.05 11.15 4.36
N TYR A 374 12.94 10.95 5.09
CA TYR A 374 12.73 11.55 6.42
C TYR A 374 13.13 10.66 7.60
N ALA A 375 13.15 9.35 7.42
CA ALA A 375 13.53 8.38 8.46
C ALA A 375 14.45 7.28 7.89
N PRO A 376 15.67 7.64 7.41
CA PRO A 376 16.55 6.72 6.69
C PRO A 376 17.06 5.54 7.53
N HIS A 377 17.08 5.68 8.87
CA HIS A 377 17.49 4.60 9.78
C HIS A 377 16.41 3.54 9.92
N ASP A 378 15.12 3.95 9.92
CA ASP A 378 13.98 3.05 10.05
C ASP A 378 13.61 2.39 8.71
N TRP A 379 13.94 3.05 7.61
CA TRP A 379 13.56 2.67 6.25
C TRP A 379 14.74 2.67 5.29
N PRO A 380 15.80 1.89 5.56
CA PRO A 380 16.87 1.70 4.58
C PRO A 380 16.32 0.94 3.38
N LEU A 381 16.62 1.44 2.17
CA LEU A 381 16.28 0.75 0.92
C LEU A 381 17.53 0.09 0.34
N ARG A 382 17.35 -1.07 -0.29
CA ARG A 382 18.39 -1.65 -1.13
C ARG A 382 18.52 -0.83 -2.41
N ILE A 383 19.74 -0.74 -2.91
CA ILE A 383 20.05 -0.12 -4.19
C ILE A 383 20.69 -1.17 -5.08
N LEU A 384 20.11 -1.42 -6.21
CA LEU A 384 20.61 -2.35 -7.22
C LEU A 384 21.05 -1.56 -8.46
N PRO A 385 22.37 -1.37 -8.65
CA PRO A 385 22.92 -0.71 -9.82
C PRO A 385 22.88 -1.62 -11.06
N PHE A 386 22.51 -1.02 -12.21
CA PHE A 386 22.56 -1.66 -13.52
C PHE A 386 23.28 -0.74 -14.50
N THR A 387 23.84 -1.31 -15.58
CA THR A 387 24.36 -0.55 -16.70
C THR A 387 23.21 0.13 -17.47
N ALA A 388 23.53 1.03 -18.36
CA ALA A 388 22.54 1.65 -19.25
C ALA A 388 21.77 0.61 -20.12
N ASP A 389 22.37 -0.54 -20.36
CA ASP A 389 21.78 -1.64 -21.13
C ASP A 389 20.95 -2.62 -20.26
N GLY A 390 20.77 -2.30 -18.97
CA GLY A 390 19.96 -3.12 -18.06
C GLY A 390 20.65 -4.35 -17.49
N GLU A 391 21.97 -4.49 -17.63
CA GLU A 391 22.75 -5.55 -17.02
C GLU A 391 23.19 -5.17 -15.60
N PRO A 392 23.24 -6.11 -14.64
CA PRO A 392 23.76 -5.83 -13.30
C PRO A 392 25.15 -5.16 -13.38
N LYS A 393 25.32 -4.01 -12.72
CA LYS A 393 26.56 -3.25 -12.78
C LYS A 393 27.67 -3.93 -12.00
N ILE A 394 28.76 -4.27 -12.69
CA ILE A 394 29.99 -4.81 -12.10
C ILE A 394 31.06 -3.72 -12.18
N ALA A 395 31.41 -3.12 -11.05
CA ALA A 395 32.45 -2.10 -10.94
C ALA A 395 33.03 -2.07 -9.53
N GLU A 396 34.12 -1.33 -9.34
CA GLU A 396 34.67 -1.09 -8.00
C GLU A 396 33.62 -0.47 -7.08
N ALA A 397 33.44 -1.02 -5.89
CA ALA A 397 32.51 -0.50 -4.90
C ALA A 397 33.11 0.73 -4.18
N VAL A 398 32.44 1.87 -4.32
CA VAL A 398 32.87 3.15 -3.74
C VAL A 398 31.78 3.72 -2.82
N PRO A 399 32.16 4.53 -1.80
CA PRO A 399 31.18 5.24 -0.97
C PRO A 399 30.31 6.14 -1.85
N THR A 400 29.00 5.89 -1.86
CA THR A 400 28.05 6.53 -2.78
C THR A 400 26.82 7.01 -2.05
N ASP A 401 26.37 8.24 -2.35
CA ASP A 401 25.02 8.74 -2.09
C ASP A 401 24.21 8.63 -3.38
N VAL A 402 22.99 8.10 -3.28
CA VAL A 402 22.00 8.14 -4.35
C VAL A 402 20.99 9.22 -3.98
N ALA A 403 20.99 10.32 -4.76
CA ALA A 403 20.26 11.53 -4.45
C ALA A 403 19.06 11.71 -5.39
N GLY A 404 17.95 12.22 -4.85
CA GLY A 404 16.77 12.66 -5.60
C GLY A 404 16.89 14.12 -6.08
N PRO A 405 15.83 14.61 -6.75
CA PRO A 405 15.80 15.93 -7.38
C PRO A 405 15.32 17.06 -6.46
N ALA A 406 14.82 16.74 -5.26
CA ALA A 406 14.16 17.73 -4.42
C ALA A 406 15.13 18.69 -3.73
N CYS A 407 14.69 19.94 -3.55
CA CYS A 407 15.52 21.02 -3.00
C CYS A 407 15.64 20.95 -1.47
N PHE A 408 16.00 19.80 -0.92
CA PHE A 408 16.46 19.68 0.47
C PHE A 408 17.55 18.60 0.59
N SER A 409 18.49 18.80 1.49
CA SER A 409 19.69 17.94 1.62
C SER A 409 19.42 16.50 2.07
N GLY A 410 18.22 16.24 2.59
CA GLY A 410 17.75 14.91 3.00
C GLY A 410 17.16 14.07 1.89
N ASP A 411 17.03 14.59 0.66
CA ASP A 411 16.48 13.85 -0.48
C ASP A 411 17.47 12.82 -1.02
N LEU A 412 17.65 11.76 -0.24
CA LEU A 412 18.57 10.67 -0.51
C LEU A 412 17.86 9.32 -0.39
N LEU A 413 17.93 8.51 -1.43
CA LEU A 413 17.52 7.11 -1.41
C LEU A 413 18.53 6.24 -0.66
N ALA A 414 19.82 6.60 -0.73
CA ALA A 414 20.90 5.94 -0.02
C ALA A 414 21.96 6.96 0.38
N ARG A 415 22.52 6.78 1.58
CA ARG A 415 23.59 7.61 2.11
C ARG A 415 24.79 6.75 2.46
N ASP A 416 25.98 7.15 2.00
CA ASP A 416 27.27 6.51 2.32
C ASP A 416 27.26 4.97 2.14
N ARG A 417 26.63 4.51 1.08
CA ARG A 417 26.54 3.08 0.79
C ARG A 417 27.69 2.66 -0.13
N ARG A 418 28.32 1.54 0.16
CA ARG A 418 29.30 0.96 -0.76
C ARG A 418 28.57 0.30 -1.92
N LEU A 419 28.56 0.98 -3.06
CA LEU A 419 27.91 0.54 -4.30
C LEU A 419 28.93 0.44 -5.43
N PRO A 420 28.72 -0.44 -6.44
CA PRO A 420 29.42 -0.33 -7.71
C PRO A 420 29.39 1.10 -8.21
N ARG A 421 30.52 1.63 -8.68
CA ARG A 421 30.61 3.02 -9.14
C ARG A 421 29.53 3.29 -10.17
N LEU A 422 28.65 4.23 -9.84
CA LEU A 422 27.59 4.71 -10.70
C LEU A 422 28.09 5.86 -11.57
N ASP A 423 27.78 5.80 -12.88
CA ASP A 423 28.08 6.81 -13.86
C ASP A 423 26.80 7.31 -14.54
N VAL A 424 26.89 8.42 -15.27
CA VAL A 424 25.75 9.00 -16.01
C VAL A 424 25.22 7.97 -17.00
N GLY A 425 23.91 7.76 -17.02
CA GLY A 425 23.23 6.80 -17.88
C GLY A 425 22.96 5.45 -17.19
N ASP A 426 23.69 5.09 -16.15
CA ASP A 426 23.41 3.86 -15.38
C ASP A 426 21.99 3.87 -14.82
N LEU A 427 21.41 2.68 -14.66
CA LEU A 427 20.11 2.52 -14.03
C LEU A 427 20.25 2.18 -12.55
N VAL A 428 19.29 2.65 -11.78
CA VAL A 428 19.17 2.38 -10.35
C VAL A 428 17.79 1.77 -10.09
N ALA A 429 17.75 0.53 -9.67
CA ALA A 429 16.54 -0.11 -9.19
C ALA A 429 16.52 -0.14 -7.66
N VAL A 430 15.35 0.20 -7.10
CA VAL A 430 15.10 0.23 -5.66
C VAL A 430 13.97 -0.74 -5.36
N PRO A 431 14.27 -1.99 -5.00
CA PRO A 431 13.29 -3.02 -4.71
C PRO A 431 12.55 -2.76 -3.38
N GLU A 432 11.60 -3.64 -3.04
CA GLU A 432 10.76 -3.61 -1.84
C GLU A 432 9.89 -2.33 -1.73
N THR A 433 9.59 -1.68 -2.85
CA THR A 433 8.83 -0.42 -2.88
C THR A 433 7.37 -0.58 -3.31
N GLY A 434 6.83 -1.79 -3.36
CA GLY A 434 5.45 -2.06 -3.77
C GLY A 434 4.38 -1.61 -2.79
N ALA A 435 4.74 -1.34 -1.52
CA ALA A 435 3.82 -0.89 -0.49
C ALA A 435 4.30 0.41 0.15
N TYR A 436 3.44 1.44 0.19
CA TYR A 436 3.67 2.73 0.87
C TYR A 436 4.79 3.61 0.30
N TYR A 437 5.22 3.40 -0.94
CA TYR A 437 6.24 4.18 -1.64
C TYR A 437 5.63 4.91 -2.84
N PHE A 438 5.96 4.58 -4.06
CA PHE A 438 5.43 5.25 -5.26
C PHE A 438 3.90 5.17 -5.38
N SER A 439 3.26 4.22 -4.73
CA SER A 439 1.79 4.14 -4.62
C SER A 439 1.20 5.27 -3.79
N ASN A 440 1.94 5.77 -2.78
CA ASN A 440 1.58 6.89 -1.91
C ASN A 440 2.54 8.07 -2.12
N PRO A 441 2.45 8.79 -3.24
CA PRO A 441 3.39 9.84 -3.60
C PRO A 441 3.29 11.04 -2.67
N PHE A 442 4.42 11.73 -2.49
CA PHE A 442 4.53 12.97 -1.74
C PHE A 442 4.84 14.15 -2.66
N SER A 443 4.00 15.17 -2.64
CA SER A 443 4.16 16.37 -3.48
C SER A 443 5.14 17.36 -2.87
N TYR A 444 6.46 17.14 -3.06
CA TYR A 444 7.50 18.09 -2.70
C TYR A 444 8.07 18.74 -3.97
N ASN A 445 8.31 20.04 -3.96
CA ASN A 445 8.69 20.84 -5.15
C ASN A 445 7.74 20.66 -6.35
N LEU A 446 6.50 20.26 -6.14
CA LEU A 446 5.52 19.90 -7.16
C LEU A 446 6.05 18.84 -8.14
N LEU A 447 6.93 17.95 -7.67
CA LEU A 447 7.39 16.81 -8.47
C LEU A 447 6.18 15.93 -8.83
N PRO A 448 6.03 15.54 -10.11
CA PRO A 448 4.87 14.78 -10.55
C PRO A 448 4.83 13.37 -9.95
N ARG A 449 3.63 12.85 -9.74
CA ARG A 449 3.44 11.42 -9.45
C ARG A 449 3.94 10.59 -10.63
N VAL A 450 4.76 9.60 -10.33
CA VAL A 450 5.40 8.75 -11.34
C VAL A 450 4.38 7.76 -11.95
N PRO A 451 4.57 7.35 -13.22
CA PRO A 451 3.78 6.26 -13.79
C PRO A 451 4.10 4.93 -13.10
N VAL A 452 3.11 4.04 -13.07
CA VAL A 452 3.24 2.70 -12.49
C VAL A 452 2.82 1.67 -13.53
N TYR A 453 3.68 0.71 -13.78
CA TYR A 453 3.43 -0.40 -14.68
C TYR A 453 3.43 -1.73 -13.92
N GLY A 454 2.51 -2.60 -14.28
CA GLY A 454 2.56 -4.02 -13.92
C GLY A 454 3.34 -4.79 -14.98
N TYR A 455 4.00 -5.87 -14.58
CA TYR A 455 4.61 -6.79 -15.52
C TYR A 455 4.35 -8.26 -15.14
N ARG A 456 4.41 -9.13 -16.13
CA ARG A 456 4.40 -10.59 -16.02
C ARG A 456 5.46 -11.18 -16.93
N THR A 457 5.99 -12.33 -16.54
CA THR A 457 6.85 -13.13 -17.41
C THR A 457 5.99 -14.17 -18.13
N ALA A 458 6.00 -14.17 -19.46
CA ALA A 458 5.34 -15.21 -20.27
C ALA A 458 6.14 -16.52 -20.26
N GLU A 459 5.49 -17.62 -20.71
CA GLU A 459 6.09 -18.97 -20.76
C GLU A 459 7.36 -19.03 -21.63
N GLU A 460 7.49 -18.18 -22.63
CA GLU A 460 8.65 -18.09 -23.52
C GLU A 460 9.74 -17.13 -23.04
N GLY A 461 9.56 -16.51 -21.85
CA GLY A 461 10.49 -15.54 -21.28
C GLY A 461 10.25 -14.10 -21.74
N ASP A 462 9.23 -13.86 -22.56
CA ASP A 462 8.81 -12.52 -22.96
C ASP A 462 8.18 -11.76 -21.79
N MET A 463 8.42 -10.45 -21.72
CA MET A 463 7.85 -9.59 -20.70
C MET A 463 6.59 -8.88 -21.21
N HIS A 464 5.49 -9.03 -20.47
CA HIS A 464 4.26 -8.32 -20.74
C HIS A 464 4.06 -7.19 -19.73
N PHE A 465 3.83 -5.99 -20.20
CA PHE A 465 3.60 -4.80 -19.38
C PHE A 465 2.17 -4.31 -19.52
N VAL A 466 1.64 -3.73 -18.44
CA VAL A 466 0.35 -3.04 -18.40
C VAL A 466 0.47 -1.75 -17.61
N LEU A 467 -0.10 -0.66 -18.09
CA LEU A 467 -0.14 0.60 -17.39
C LEU A 467 -1.17 0.53 -16.24
N ILE A 468 -0.69 0.59 -15.00
CA ILE A 468 -1.54 0.62 -13.78
C ILE A 468 -1.99 2.05 -13.47
N ARG A 469 -1.06 3.00 -13.54
CA ARG A 469 -1.33 4.42 -13.32
C ARG A 469 -0.39 5.24 -14.19
N ARG A 470 -0.93 6.14 -15.00
CA ARG A 470 -0.09 7.09 -15.76
C ARG A 470 0.63 8.09 -14.85
N GLY A 471 1.69 8.68 -15.33
CA GLY A 471 2.35 9.84 -14.72
C GLY A 471 1.39 11.03 -14.60
N GLN A 472 1.60 11.88 -13.59
CA GLN A 472 0.84 13.11 -13.40
C GLN A 472 1.28 14.16 -14.43
N THR A 473 0.31 14.83 -15.04
CA THR A 473 0.58 15.90 -15.99
C THR A 473 0.79 17.25 -15.27
N ILE A 474 1.44 18.19 -15.95
CA ILE A 474 1.60 19.57 -15.44
C ILE A 474 0.25 20.26 -15.28
N ASP A 475 -0.71 20.02 -16.18
CA ASP A 475 -2.06 20.59 -16.09
C ASP A 475 -2.80 20.11 -14.81
N GLU A 476 -2.63 18.85 -14.42
CA GLU A 476 -3.18 18.33 -13.17
C GLU A 476 -2.51 18.98 -11.94
N ILE A 477 -1.20 19.18 -11.97
CA ILE A 477 -0.48 19.89 -10.91
C ILE A 477 -1.00 21.32 -10.78
N LEU A 478 -1.21 22.02 -11.90
CA LEU A 478 -1.74 23.36 -11.91
C LEU A 478 -3.19 23.42 -11.40
N ALA A 479 -4.01 22.43 -11.75
CA ALA A 479 -5.38 22.32 -11.25
C ALA A 479 -5.42 22.08 -9.73
N GLU A 480 -4.55 21.23 -9.20
CA GLU A 480 -4.41 20.97 -7.76
C GLU A 480 -3.86 22.20 -7.00
N ALA A 481 -3.05 23.05 -7.64
CA ALA A 481 -2.49 24.27 -7.05
C ALA A 481 -3.51 25.39 -6.85
N GLY A 482 -4.73 25.25 -7.36
CA GLY A 482 -5.81 26.19 -7.17
C GLY A 482 -6.23 26.99 -8.40
N GLN A 483 -7.22 27.85 -8.23
CA GLN A 483 -7.80 28.66 -9.31
C GLN A 483 -7.14 30.04 -9.39
N ARG A 484 -7.20 30.66 -10.58
CA ARG A 484 -6.87 32.09 -10.72
C ARG A 484 -7.96 32.92 -10.02
N TRP A 485 -7.55 33.98 -9.33
CA TRP A 485 -8.44 34.97 -8.72
C TRP A 485 -9.05 35.86 -9.79
#